data_7fc99c16de213bc9a03bb66cf96df6a3
#
_entry.id   7fc99c16de213bc9a03bb66cf96df6a3
#
_cell.length_a   1.000
_cell.length_b   1.000
_cell.length_c   1.000
_cell.angle_alpha   90.00
_cell.angle_beta   90.00
_cell.angle_gamma   90.00
#
_symmetry.space_group_name_H-M   'P 1'
#
loop_
_entity.id
_entity.type
_entity.pdbx_description
1 polymer ?
#
loop_
_entity_poly.entity_id
_entity_poly.type
_entity_poly.pdbx_seq_one_letter_code
_entity_poly.pdbx_strand_id
1 'polypeptide(L)'
;MSTLLETSDVARTPVVPRQYTRFVGEVAERVDAGVIGEIRFTIFVEERELVTLMCSPWQLRPLVVGFLYLEGLIESVDDIELLRVCLEDRLAEVRLAHGFPDVPPRKILTSGCTGGISFGKYLDQIEAFRIDNDATHVAPSRMYALLRALYDHSQLYRQSGGVHTSILAGANDAEPRLVAEDIGRHNTLDKLQGMALLEDIPTRGGLVVASGRISSEMLFKAAIMGVPIVGSRTSPTQLALAVAERLNITVCGYLRQSSMNVYTCPARISSDAIVANRQSTVNHPAEVGSRKSVDVRR
;
A
#
# COMPACT_ATOMS: atom_id res chain seq x y z
N MET A 1 26.25 5.63 -17.73
CA MET A 1 24.96 5.62 -18.46
C MET A 1 24.40 4.22 -18.32
N SER A 2 23.48 4.00 -17.40
CA SER A 2 22.83 2.71 -17.17
C SER A 2 21.95 2.38 -18.38
N THR A 3 22.22 1.26 -19.05
CA THR A 3 21.44 0.81 -20.21
C THR A 3 20.18 0.12 -19.67
N LEU A 4 19.18 0.92 -19.29
CA LEU A 4 17.85 0.43 -19.04
C LEU A 4 17.24 0.02 -20.38
N LEU A 5 17.39 -1.28 -20.73
CA LEU A 5 16.83 -1.81 -21.98
C LEU A 5 15.31 -1.70 -21.93
N GLU A 6 14.76 -0.96 -22.89
CA GLU A 6 13.34 -0.89 -23.17
C GLU A 6 12.89 -2.28 -23.63
N THR A 7 12.11 -2.93 -22.81
CA THR A 7 11.24 -4.01 -23.27
C THR A 7 9.86 -3.43 -23.48
N SER A 8 9.27 -3.76 -24.61
CA SER A 8 7.94 -3.33 -25.00
C SER A 8 6.94 -3.55 -23.87
N ASP A 9 6.60 -2.49 -23.15
CA ASP A 9 5.32 -2.39 -22.45
C ASP A 9 4.21 -2.44 -23.50
N VAL A 10 3.99 -3.60 -24.08
CA VAL A 10 2.77 -3.85 -24.83
C VAL A 10 1.67 -3.81 -23.79
N ALA A 11 1.02 -2.67 -23.71
CA ALA A 11 -0.11 -2.39 -22.83
C ALA A 11 -1.24 -3.37 -23.11
N ARG A 12 -1.13 -4.58 -22.59
CA ARG A 12 -2.32 -5.41 -22.36
C ARG A 12 -3.08 -4.70 -21.27
N THR A 13 -4.28 -4.27 -21.60
CA THR A 13 -5.17 -3.61 -20.64
C THR A 13 -5.25 -4.50 -19.40
N PRO A 14 -4.87 -4.03 -18.21
CA PRO A 14 -4.86 -4.84 -17.00
C PRO A 14 -6.26 -5.28 -16.56
N VAL A 15 -7.27 -4.72 -17.21
CA VAL A 15 -8.69 -5.01 -17.01
C VAL A 15 -9.20 -5.81 -18.20
N VAL A 16 -9.71 -7.01 -17.91
CA VAL A 16 -10.22 -7.95 -18.93
C VAL A 16 -11.75 -7.85 -19.00
N PRO A 17 -12.34 -7.63 -20.17
CA PRO A 17 -13.79 -7.65 -20.34
C PRO A 17 -14.39 -9.01 -19.95
N ARG A 18 -15.47 -8.99 -19.17
CA ARG A 18 -16.20 -10.19 -18.76
C ARG A 18 -17.69 -9.92 -18.75
N GLN A 19 -18.45 -10.93 -19.17
CA GLN A 19 -19.89 -10.96 -18.98
C GLN A 19 -20.21 -11.70 -17.69
N TYR A 20 -21.08 -11.12 -16.86
CA TYR A 20 -21.58 -11.75 -15.64
C TYR A 20 -23.06 -11.41 -15.42
N THR A 21 -23.69 -12.13 -14.52
CA THR A 21 -25.06 -11.83 -14.09
C THR A 21 -25.04 -11.02 -12.82
N ARG A 22 -25.70 -9.86 -12.84
CA ARG A 22 -25.91 -9.01 -11.66
C ARG A 22 -27.34 -9.19 -11.17
N PHE A 23 -27.50 -9.36 -9.86
CA PHE A 23 -28.80 -9.34 -9.22
C PHE A 23 -29.02 -8.00 -8.52
N VAL A 24 -30.19 -7.40 -8.78
CA VAL A 24 -30.68 -6.23 -8.06
C VAL A 24 -32.02 -6.64 -7.43
N GLY A 25 -32.02 -6.91 -6.14
CA GLY A 25 -33.09 -7.67 -5.49
C GLY A 25 -33.18 -9.06 -6.11
N GLU A 26 -34.38 -9.45 -6.58
CA GLU A 26 -34.64 -10.72 -7.25
C GLU A 26 -34.51 -10.67 -8.78
N VAL A 27 -34.15 -9.50 -9.32
CA VAL A 27 -34.04 -9.30 -10.77
C VAL A 27 -32.63 -9.57 -11.25
N ALA A 28 -32.48 -10.49 -12.21
CA ALA A 28 -31.22 -10.83 -12.82
C ALA A 28 -31.01 -10.04 -14.12
N GLU A 29 -29.84 -9.45 -14.30
CA GLU A 29 -29.44 -8.79 -15.55
C GLU A 29 -28.05 -9.24 -15.98
N ARG A 30 -27.81 -9.30 -17.29
CA ARG A 30 -26.50 -9.55 -17.86
C ARG A 30 -25.75 -8.22 -17.97
N VAL A 31 -24.52 -8.21 -17.49
CA VAL A 31 -23.66 -7.03 -17.48
C VAL A 31 -22.32 -7.38 -18.13
N ASP A 32 -21.87 -6.53 -19.03
CA ASP A 32 -20.51 -6.56 -19.57
C ASP A 32 -19.67 -5.52 -18.81
N ALA A 33 -18.65 -5.98 -18.07
CA ALA A 33 -17.79 -5.09 -17.32
C ALA A 33 -16.34 -5.61 -17.24
N GLY A 34 -15.45 -4.75 -16.76
CA GLY A 34 -14.05 -5.09 -16.59
C GLY A 34 -13.80 -5.86 -15.30
N VAL A 35 -12.94 -6.88 -15.36
CA VAL A 35 -12.40 -7.59 -14.21
C VAL A 35 -10.89 -7.42 -14.22
N ILE A 36 -10.31 -7.10 -13.07
CA ILE A 36 -8.86 -6.92 -12.98
C ILE A 36 -8.10 -8.23 -13.23
N GLY A 37 -7.02 -8.14 -13.99
CA GLY A 37 -6.09 -9.23 -14.18
C GLY A 37 -5.24 -9.47 -12.93
N GLU A 38 -5.02 -10.74 -12.62
CA GLU A 38 -4.10 -11.19 -11.58
C GLU A 38 -3.06 -12.13 -12.20
N ILE A 39 -1.79 -11.87 -11.92
CA ILE A 39 -0.69 -12.71 -12.41
C ILE A 39 0.25 -13.11 -11.27
N ARG A 40 0.87 -14.27 -11.44
CA ARG A 40 2.08 -14.65 -10.70
C ARG A 40 3.25 -14.04 -11.44
N PHE A 41 3.96 -13.13 -10.79
CA PHE A 41 5.07 -12.41 -11.37
C PHE A 41 6.35 -12.71 -10.58
N THR A 42 7.33 -13.32 -11.23
CA THR A 42 8.56 -13.78 -10.59
C THR A 42 9.70 -12.80 -10.85
N ILE A 43 10.39 -12.41 -9.79
CA ILE A 43 11.61 -11.58 -9.86
C ILE A 43 12.82 -12.49 -9.72
N PHE A 44 13.67 -12.47 -10.71
CA PHE A 44 14.98 -13.11 -10.69
C PHE A 44 16.07 -12.05 -10.50
N VAL A 45 17.01 -12.34 -9.60
CA VAL A 45 18.22 -11.52 -9.40
C VAL A 45 19.42 -12.45 -9.61
N GLU A 46 20.38 -12.05 -10.48
CA GLU A 46 21.54 -12.86 -10.84
C GLU A 46 21.15 -14.30 -11.26
N GLU A 47 20.12 -14.42 -12.11
CA GLU A 47 19.57 -15.69 -12.60
C GLU A 47 18.93 -16.59 -11.51
N ARG A 48 18.81 -16.11 -10.27
CA ARG A 48 18.19 -16.84 -9.15
C ARG A 48 16.81 -16.28 -8.85
N GLU A 49 15.84 -17.14 -8.63
CA GLU A 49 14.53 -16.73 -8.17
C GLU A 49 14.63 -16.08 -6.78
N LEU A 50 14.29 -14.78 -6.71
CA LEU A 50 14.23 -14.05 -5.46
C LEU A 50 12.84 -14.22 -4.82
N VAL A 51 11.78 -13.96 -5.59
CA VAL A 51 10.40 -13.95 -5.11
C VAL A 51 9.41 -14.08 -6.25
N THR A 52 8.25 -14.68 -5.97
CA THR A 52 7.06 -14.60 -6.84
C THR A 52 5.97 -13.80 -6.16
N LEU A 53 5.52 -12.72 -6.79
CA LEU A 53 4.48 -11.81 -6.32
C LEU A 53 3.15 -12.12 -7.02
N MET A 54 2.04 -12.08 -6.27
CA MET A 54 0.71 -11.97 -6.86
C MET A 54 0.39 -10.49 -7.05
N CYS A 55 0.22 -10.04 -8.28
CA CYS A 55 0.04 -8.63 -8.60
C CYS A 55 -0.88 -8.41 -9.82
N SER A 56 -1.33 -7.18 -10.01
CA SER A 56 -1.94 -6.75 -11.26
C SER A 56 -0.86 -6.56 -12.34
N PRO A 57 -1.13 -6.92 -13.62
CA PRO A 57 -0.18 -6.74 -14.73
C PRO A 57 -0.08 -5.27 -15.17
N TRP A 58 0.28 -4.40 -14.23
CA TRP A 58 0.33 -2.95 -14.36
C TRP A 58 1.46 -2.37 -13.54
N GLN A 59 2.21 -1.40 -14.06
CA GLN A 59 3.33 -0.77 -13.37
C GLN A 59 4.35 -1.80 -12.83
N LEU A 60 4.69 -2.82 -13.61
CA LEU A 60 5.54 -3.92 -13.16
C LEU A 60 6.99 -3.49 -12.93
N ARG A 61 7.52 -2.58 -13.76
CA ARG A 61 8.87 -2.04 -13.57
C ARG A 61 9.00 -1.26 -12.26
N PRO A 62 8.10 -0.30 -11.94
CA PRO A 62 8.07 0.31 -10.62
C PRO A 62 7.89 -0.71 -9.49
N LEU A 63 7.06 -1.75 -9.66
CA LEU A 63 6.89 -2.80 -8.66
C LEU A 63 8.22 -3.48 -8.32
N VAL A 64 9.02 -3.84 -9.34
CA VAL A 64 10.33 -4.49 -9.14
C VAL A 64 11.31 -3.57 -8.43
N VAL A 65 11.49 -2.35 -8.93
CA VAL A 65 12.44 -1.38 -8.37
C VAL A 65 12.10 -1.04 -6.93
N GLY A 66 10.82 -0.75 -6.66
CA GLY A 66 10.37 -0.41 -5.32
C GLY A 66 10.42 -1.60 -4.35
N PHE A 67 10.11 -2.81 -4.81
CA PHE A 67 10.28 -4.02 -4.01
C PHE A 67 11.74 -4.21 -3.60
N LEU A 68 12.68 -4.16 -4.54
CA LEU A 68 14.10 -4.30 -4.25
C LEU A 68 14.59 -3.25 -3.23
N TYR A 69 14.19 -2.00 -3.39
CA TYR A 69 14.56 -0.92 -2.48
C TYR A 69 13.94 -1.11 -1.09
N LEU A 70 12.66 -1.38 -1.00
CA LEU A 70 11.96 -1.52 0.29
C LEU A 70 12.32 -2.80 1.04
N GLU A 71 12.88 -3.81 0.35
CA GLU A 71 13.47 -4.99 0.96
C GLU A 71 14.97 -4.79 1.30
N GLY A 72 15.54 -3.60 1.01
CA GLY A 72 16.94 -3.26 1.31
C GLY A 72 17.95 -4.02 0.43
N LEU A 73 17.56 -4.38 -0.78
CA LEU A 73 18.41 -5.09 -1.74
C LEU A 73 19.15 -4.11 -2.67
N ILE A 74 18.69 -2.89 -2.76
CA ILE A 74 19.32 -1.76 -3.44
C ILE A 74 19.18 -0.51 -2.58
N GLU A 75 20.09 0.44 -2.71
CA GLU A 75 20.03 1.77 -2.09
C GLU A 75 19.58 2.85 -3.08
N SER A 76 19.79 2.61 -4.37
CA SER A 76 19.42 3.52 -5.45
C SER A 76 19.16 2.76 -6.75
N VAL A 77 18.66 3.45 -7.78
CA VAL A 77 18.50 2.89 -9.12
C VAL A 77 19.85 2.58 -9.76
N ASP A 78 20.93 3.26 -9.36
CA ASP A 78 22.28 3.04 -9.91
C ASP A 78 22.85 1.67 -9.51
N ASP A 79 22.31 1.02 -8.50
CA ASP A 79 22.66 -0.35 -8.12
C ASP A 79 22.14 -1.39 -9.13
N ILE A 80 21.25 -1.00 -10.05
CA ILE A 80 20.66 -1.88 -11.06
C ILE A 80 21.43 -1.72 -12.37
N GLU A 81 22.25 -2.71 -12.73
CA GLU A 81 22.93 -2.76 -14.02
C GLU A 81 22.00 -3.12 -15.19
N LEU A 82 21.07 -4.05 -14.92
CA LEU A 82 20.08 -4.53 -15.89
C LEU A 82 18.74 -4.74 -15.20
N LEU A 83 17.67 -4.23 -15.81
CA LEU A 83 16.30 -4.58 -15.48
C LEU A 83 15.53 -4.87 -16.75
N ARG A 84 15.15 -6.12 -16.93
CA ARG A 84 14.27 -6.58 -18.00
C ARG A 84 12.96 -7.06 -17.40
N VAL A 85 11.85 -6.50 -17.85
CA VAL A 85 10.49 -6.92 -17.46
C VAL A 85 9.81 -7.57 -18.67
N CYS A 86 9.37 -8.83 -18.52
CA CYS A 86 8.64 -9.56 -19.55
C CYS A 86 7.24 -9.92 -19.03
N LEU A 87 6.22 -9.28 -19.58
CA LEU A 87 4.82 -9.55 -19.20
C LEU A 87 4.34 -10.91 -19.74
N GLU A 88 4.85 -11.34 -20.90
CA GLU A 88 4.46 -12.63 -21.53
C GLU A 88 4.92 -13.80 -20.68
N ASP A 89 6.17 -13.77 -20.24
CA ASP A 89 6.78 -14.79 -19.38
C ASP A 89 6.45 -14.56 -17.90
N ARG A 90 5.86 -13.40 -17.56
CA ARG A 90 5.48 -13.00 -16.19
C ARG A 90 6.67 -12.99 -15.24
N LEU A 91 7.78 -12.43 -15.69
CA LEU A 91 9.01 -12.35 -14.90
C LEU A 91 9.73 -11.03 -15.09
N ALA A 92 10.61 -10.73 -14.13
CA ALA A 92 11.65 -9.74 -14.26
C ALA A 92 13.01 -10.37 -14.04
N GLU A 93 13.99 -9.97 -14.85
CA GLU A 93 15.40 -10.30 -14.69
C GLU A 93 16.15 -9.05 -14.24
N VAL A 94 16.86 -9.15 -13.14
CA VAL A 94 17.62 -8.06 -12.54
C VAL A 94 19.08 -8.49 -12.39
N ARG A 95 19.99 -7.62 -12.80
CA ARG A 95 21.41 -7.71 -12.44
C ARG A 95 21.78 -6.52 -11.58
N LEU A 96 22.44 -6.78 -10.45
CA LEU A 96 22.87 -5.79 -9.49
C LEU A 96 24.38 -5.57 -9.57
N ALA A 97 24.84 -4.36 -9.39
CA ALA A 97 26.26 -4.00 -9.39
C ALA A 97 27.08 -4.71 -8.30
N HIS A 98 26.41 -5.16 -7.21
CA HIS A 98 27.05 -5.86 -6.08
C HIS A 98 26.73 -7.37 -6.03
N GLY A 99 26.09 -7.91 -7.08
CA GLY A 99 25.74 -9.32 -7.17
C GLY A 99 24.51 -9.73 -6.31
N PHE A 100 24.30 -11.05 -6.17
CA PHE A 100 23.12 -11.57 -5.45
C PHE A 100 23.20 -11.28 -3.96
N PRO A 101 22.17 -10.66 -3.36
CA PRO A 101 22.15 -10.34 -1.94
C PRO A 101 22.01 -11.60 -1.08
N ASP A 102 22.61 -11.58 0.13
CA ASP A 102 22.46 -12.65 1.12
C ASP A 102 21.10 -12.55 1.81
N VAL A 103 20.08 -13.09 1.17
CA VAL A 103 18.71 -13.13 1.68
C VAL A 103 18.19 -14.55 1.72
N PRO A 104 17.42 -14.92 2.76
CA PRO A 104 16.83 -16.24 2.83
C PRO A 104 15.80 -16.42 1.70
N PRO A 105 15.81 -17.54 0.97
CA PRO A 105 14.89 -17.78 -0.13
C PRO A 105 13.45 -17.87 0.38
N ARG A 106 12.58 -16.97 -0.06
CA ARG A 106 11.12 -17.09 0.08
C ARG A 106 10.49 -17.24 -1.28
N LYS A 107 9.67 -18.28 -1.43
CA LYS A 107 9.23 -18.72 -2.75
C LYS A 107 7.97 -18.02 -3.26
N ILE A 108 7.03 -17.59 -2.42
CA ILE A 108 5.75 -16.96 -2.87
C ILE A 108 5.24 -15.98 -1.83
N LEU A 109 4.99 -14.74 -2.25
CA LEU A 109 4.25 -13.74 -1.49
C LEU A 109 2.88 -13.53 -2.13
N THR A 110 1.82 -13.90 -1.43
CA THR A 110 0.45 -13.69 -1.91
C THR A 110 0.00 -12.26 -1.58
N SER A 111 -0.94 -11.73 -2.36
CA SER A 111 -1.51 -10.38 -2.18
C SER A 111 -2.10 -10.12 -0.78
N GLY A 112 -2.37 -11.17 -0.01
CA GLY A 112 -2.90 -11.11 1.36
C GLY A 112 -1.91 -11.49 2.45
N CYS A 113 -0.72 -12.03 2.10
CA CYS A 113 0.27 -12.46 3.09
C CYS A 113 1.11 -11.29 3.58
N THR A 114 1.28 -11.22 4.88
CA THR A 114 2.18 -10.31 5.57
C THR A 114 3.59 -10.88 5.58
N GLY A 115 4.56 -10.03 5.39
CA GLY A 115 5.97 -10.32 5.55
C GLY A 115 6.75 -10.32 4.24
N GLY A 116 7.29 -9.17 3.85
CA GLY A 116 8.40 -9.05 2.92
C GLY A 116 9.58 -9.93 3.35
N ILE A 117 10.56 -10.09 2.48
CA ILE A 117 11.74 -10.94 2.74
C ILE A 117 12.48 -10.48 4.00
N SER A 118 12.55 -9.17 4.22
CA SER A 118 13.33 -8.53 5.29
C SER A 118 12.52 -8.09 6.51
N PHE A 119 11.20 -8.27 6.54
CA PHE A 119 10.34 -7.76 7.61
C PHE A 119 10.78 -8.20 9.03
N GLY A 120 11.18 -9.47 9.20
CA GLY A 120 11.69 -9.96 10.49
C GLY A 120 12.95 -9.23 10.94
N LYS A 121 13.91 -9.00 10.03
CA LYS A 121 15.14 -8.26 10.28
C LYS A 121 14.87 -6.81 10.65
N TYR A 122 13.89 -6.18 10.01
CA TYR A 122 13.51 -4.79 10.31
C TYR A 122 12.86 -4.63 11.68
N LEU A 123 12.11 -5.63 12.17
CA LEU A 123 11.56 -5.61 13.53
C LEU A 123 12.64 -5.53 14.59
N ASP A 124 13.76 -6.24 14.39
CA ASP A 124 14.89 -6.24 15.32
C ASP A 124 15.66 -4.90 15.31
N GLN A 125 15.58 -4.15 14.22
CA GLN A 125 16.30 -2.89 13.99
C GLN A 125 15.35 -1.70 13.84
N ILE A 126 14.16 -1.75 14.40
CA ILE A 126 13.08 -0.78 14.15
C ILE A 126 13.49 0.67 14.42
N GLU A 127 14.33 0.90 15.44
CA GLU A 127 14.77 2.25 15.82
C GLU A 127 15.62 2.94 14.73
N ALA A 128 16.27 2.17 13.86
CA ALA A 128 17.04 2.72 12.74
C ALA A 128 16.15 3.39 11.68
N PHE A 129 14.87 3.02 11.64
CA PHE A 129 13.89 3.56 10.68
C PHE A 129 12.99 4.64 11.29
N ARG A 130 13.25 5.04 12.55
CA ARG A 130 12.45 6.05 13.22
C ARG A 130 12.53 7.40 12.50
N ILE A 131 11.38 8.03 12.29
CA ILE A 131 11.30 9.34 11.65
C ILE A 131 11.40 10.43 12.73
N ASP A 132 12.60 10.96 12.91
CA ASP A 132 12.88 12.07 13.80
C ASP A 132 13.09 13.38 13.00
N ASN A 133 12.93 14.52 13.68
CA ASN A 133 13.15 15.86 13.12
C ASN A 133 12.32 16.17 11.86
N ASP A 134 11.14 15.58 11.76
CA ASP A 134 10.22 15.83 10.66
C ASP A 134 9.33 17.05 10.97
N ALA A 135 9.33 18.01 10.05
CA ALA A 135 8.53 19.24 10.12
C ALA A 135 7.18 19.13 9.41
N THR A 136 6.77 17.93 8.98
CA THR A 136 5.54 17.75 8.23
C THR A 136 4.32 17.91 9.14
N HIS A 137 3.55 18.96 8.89
CA HIS A 137 2.27 19.22 9.56
C HIS A 137 1.21 19.48 8.52
N VAL A 138 0.00 18.95 8.73
CA VAL A 138 -1.12 19.15 7.82
C VAL A 138 -2.43 19.41 8.57
N ALA A 139 -3.30 20.21 7.98
CA ALA A 139 -4.66 20.35 8.46
C ALA A 139 -5.48 19.07 8.19
N PRO A 140 -6.50 18.73 9.01
CA PRO A 140 -7.41 17.64 8.75
C PRO A 140 -8.05 17.71 7.35
N SER A 141 -8.40 18.90 6.87
CA SER A 141 -8.96 19.14 5.54
C SER A 141 -8.06 18.66 4.40
N ARG A 142 -6.73 18.70 4.61
CA ARG A 142 -5.77 18.17 3.65
C ARG A 142 -5.91 16.66 3.49
N MET A 143 -6.05 15.93 4.60
CA MET A 143 -6.25 14.48 4.57
C MET A 143 -7.55 14.10 3.87
N TYR A 144 -8.62 14.89 4.07
CA TYR A 144 -9.90 14.69 3.37
C TYR A 144 -9.78 14.98 1.87
N ALA A 145 -9.02 15.99 1.48
CA ALA A 145 -8.74 16.29 0.08
C ALA A 145 -7.95 15.16 -0.59
N LEU A 146 -6.94 14.61 0.10
CA LEU A 146 -6.15 13.48 -0.41
C LEU A 146 -6.99 12.21 -0.58
N LEU A 147 -7.96 11.95 0.31
CA LEU A 147 -8.88 10.83 0.10
C LEU A 147 -9.74 11.01 -1.16
N ARG A 148 -10.22 12.22 -1.45
CA ARG A 148 -10.95 12.50 -2.71
C ARG A 148 -10.04 12.29 -3.90
N ALA A 149 -8.84 12.88 -3.89
CA ALA A 149 -7.86 12.73 -4.95
C ALA A 149 -7.49 11.25 -5.21
N LEU A 150 -7.40 10.42 -4.16
CA LEU A 150 -7.20 8.98 -4.32
C LEU A 150 -8.25 8.36 -5.23
N TYR A 151 -9.54 8.66 -5.02
CA TYR A 151 -10.61 8.11 -5.86
C TYR A 151 -10.66 8.74 -7.25
N ASP A 152 -10.39 10.05 -7.34
CA ASP A 152 -10.40 10.77 -8.61
C ASP A 152 -9.28 10.28 -9.55
N HIS A 153 -8.17 9.82 -9.01
CA HIS A 153 -7.04 9.27 -9.77
C HIS A 153 -7.03 7.73 -9.90
N SER A 154 -7.95 7.01 -9.24
CA SER A 154 -8.05 5.54 -9.32
C SER A 154 -8.62 5.09 -10.66
N GLN A 155 -7.79 4.76 -11.63
CA GLN A 155 -8.22 4.36 -12.97
C GLN A 155 -8.69 2.90 -13.02
N LEU A 156 -7.87 1.96 -12.53
CA LEU A 156 -8.19 0.54 -12.54
C LEU A 156 -9.34 0.22 -11.59
N TYR A 157 -9.40 0.92 -10.45
CA TYR A 157 -10.52 0.79 -9.52
C TYR A 157 -11.85 1.17 -10.16
N ARG A 158 -11.91 2.28 -10.90
CA ARG A 158 -13.14 2.68 -11.62
C ARG A 158 -13.58 1.69 -12.69
N GLN A 159 -12.61 0.99 -13.30
CA GLN A 159 -12.89 0.03 -14.37
C GLN A 159 -13.28 -1.36 -13.86
N SER A 160 -12.78 -1.77 -12.69
CA SER A 160 -12.91 -3.14 -12.20
C SER A 160 -13.44 -3.29 -10.78
N GLY A 161 -13.27 -2.26 -9.93
CA GLY A 161 -13.57 -2.34 -8.49
C GLY A 161 -12.66 -3.27 -7.70
N GLY A 162 -11.70 -3.96 -8.35
CA GLY A 162 -10.96 -5.10 -7.80
C GLY A 162 -9.53 -4.80 -7.35
N VAL A 163 -9.14 -3.53 -7.19
CA VAL A 163 -7.78 -3.14 -6.80
C VAL A 163 -7.75 -2.25 -5.56
N HIS A 164 -6.60 -2.23 -4.92
CA HIS A 164 -6.22 -1.19 -3.97
C HIS A 164 -5.55 -0.04 -4.70
N THR A 165 -5.77 1.18 -4.20
CA THR A 165 -5.09 2.39 -4.64
C THR A 165 -4.33 2.98 -3.48
N SER A 166 -3.11 3.47 -3.74
CA SER A 166 -2.34 4.32 -2.84
C SER A 166 -1.81 5.52 -3.59
N ILE A 167 -1.74 6.67 -2.92
CA ILE A 167 -1.18 7.90 -3.45
C ILE A 167 -0.06 8.41 -2.55
N LEU A 168 0.95 9.05 -3.15
CA LEU A 168 1.96 9.84 -2.48
C LEU A 168 1.72 11.32 -2.79
N ALA A 169 1.78 12.17 -1.78
CA ALA A 169 1.65 13.63 -1.93
C ALA A 169 2.54 14.37 -0.93
N GLY A 170 2.89 15.58 -1.20
CA GLY A 170 3.49 16.48 -0.20
C GLY A 170 2.41 17.17 0.66
N ALA A 171 2.83 17.79 1.75
CA ALA A 171 1.92 18.49 2.66
C ALA A 171 1.10 19.60 1.97
N ASN A 172 1.73 20.29 1.02
CA ASN A 172 1.15 21.47 0.34
C ASN A 172 0.85 21.24 -1.14
N ASP A 173 1.04 20.03 -1.66
CA ASP A 173 0.80 19.78 -3.09
C ASP A 173 -0.70 19.85 -3.39
N ALA A 174 -1.08 20.45 -4.51
CA ALA A 174 -2.48 20.50 -4.94
C ALA A 174 -2.98 19.08 -5.28
N GLU A 175 -2.19 18.32 -6.01
CA GLU A 175 -2.49 16.99 -6.53
C GLU A 175 -1.52 15.94 -5.96
N PRO A 176 -1.86 14.64 -6.04
CA PRO A 176 -0.91 13.57 -5.75
C PRO A 176 0.31 13.64 -6.67
N ARG A 177 1.52 13.42 -6.13
CA ARG A 177 2.74 13.26 -6.93
C ARG A 177 2.71 11.95 -7.71
N LEU A 178 2.28 10.88 -7.05
CA LEU A 178 2.26 9.53 -7.58
C LEU A 178 0.98 8.80 -7.18
N VAL A 179 0.53 7.91 -8.07
CA VAL A 179 -0.63 7.04 -7.88
C VAL A 179 -0.27 5.62 -8.28
N ALA A 180 -0.53 4.68 -7.40
CA ALA A 180 -0.29 3.25 -7.65
C ALA A 180 -1.56 2.44 -7.40
N GLU A 181 -1.83 1.48 -8.29
CA GLU A 181 -2.95 0.56 -8.18
C GLU A 181 -2.47 -0.89 -8.31
N ASP A 182 -2.98 -1.77 -7.45
CA ASP A 182 -2.69 -3.20 -7.47
C ASP A 182 -3.75 -4.00 -6.69
N ILE A 183 -3.91 -5.30 -7.01
CA ILE A 183 -4.70 -6.23 -6.20
C ILE A 183 -4.13 -6.39 -4.78
N GLY A 184 -2.80 -6.22 -4.63
CA GLY A 184 -2.06 -6.27 -3.36
C GLY A 184 -1.82 -4.88 -2.79
N ARG A 185 -2.36 -4.57 -1.61
CA ARG A 185 -2.14 -3.28 -0.95
C ARG A 185 -0.66 -2.98 -0.65
N HIS A 186 0.17 -4.00 -0.40
CA HIS A 186 1.62 -3.84 -0.18
C HIS A 186 2.33 -3.48 -1.48
N ASN A 187 1.93 -4.12 -2.58
CA ASN A 187 2.46 -3.82 -3.90
C ASN A 187 2.22 -2.35 -4.31
N THR A 188 1.14 -1.71 -3.81
CA THR A 188 0.91 -0.29 -4.12
C THR A 188 2.00 0.61 -3.53
N LEU A 189 2.56 0.28 -2.34
CA LEU A 189 3.68 1.02 -1.77
C LEU A 189 4.98 0.73 -2.52
N ASP A 190 5.21 -0.54 -2.91
CA ASP A 190 6.36 -0.89 -3.75
C ASP A 190 6.33 -0.09 -5.06
N LYS A 191 5.18 -0.04 -5.73
CA LYS A 191 5.00 0.74 -6.95
C LYS A 191 5.21 2.24 -6.73
N LEU A 192 4.68 2.83 -5.63
CA LEU A 192 4.93 4.24 -5.31
C LEU A 192 6.42 4.54 -5.14
N GLN A 193 7.13 3.70 -4.37
CA GLN A 193 8.56 3.88 -4.16
C GLN A 193 9.36 3.68 -5.44
N GLY A 194 9.00 2.67 -6.23
CA GLY A 194 9.67 2.43 -7.51
C GLY A 194 9.47 3.55 -8.53
N MET A 195 8.26 4.10 -8.63
CA MET A 195 8.02 5.31 -9.45
C MET A 195 8.82 6.49 -8.93
N ALA A 196 8.82 6.71 -7.62
CA ALA A 196 9.57 7.79 -6.99
C ALA A 196 11.07 7.73 -7.33
N LEU A 197 11.67 6.54 -7.27
CA LEU A 197 13.07 6.33 -7.62
C LEU A 197 13.34 6.52 -9.12
N LEU A 198 12.46 6.01 -9.98
CA LEU A 198 12.63 6.09 -11.44
C LEU A 198 12.43 7.51 -12.00
N GLU A 199 11.62 8.33 -11.31
CA GLU A 199 11.25 9.69 -11.72
C GLU A 199 11.93 10.78 -10.88
N ASP A 200 12.84 10.39 -9.97
CA ASP A 200 13.53 11.29 -9.03
C ASP A 200 12.58 12.17 -8.21
N ILE A 201 11.47 11.56 -7.74
CA ILE A 201 10.45 12.22 -6.93
C ILE A 201 10.72 11.96 -5.44
N PRO A 202 10.91 13.00 -4.59
CA PRO A 202 11.19 12.79 -3.18
C PRO A 202 9.96 12.24 -2.44
N THR A 203 10.17 11.16 -1.67
CA THR A 203 9.15 10.55 -0.79
C THR A 203 9.24 11.07 0.63
N ARG A 204 10.44 11.45 1.10
CA ARG A 204 10.70 11.93 2.46
C ARG A 204 9.86 13.15 2.81
N GLY A 205 9.24 13.14 3.99
CA GLY A 205 8.33 14.20 4.44
C GLY A 205 6.98 14.22 3.71
N GLY A 206 6.73 13.23 2.85
CA GLY A 206 5.47 13.08 2.14
C GLY A 206 4.36 12.45 2.99
N LEU A 207 3.18 12.33 2.39
CA LEU A 207 2.02 11.67 2.95
C LEU A 207 1.60 10.52 2.02
N VAL A 208 1.28 9.37 2.61
CA VAL A 208 0.67 8.26 1.88
C VAL A 208 -0.78 8.12 2.32
N VAL A 209 -1.71 8.09 1.36
CA VAL A 209 -3.10 7.71 1.60
C VAL A 209 -3.43 6.46 0.79
N ALA A 210 -4.01 5.45 1.46
CA ALA A 210 -4.31 4.15 0.87
C ALA A 210 -5.78 3.76 1.04
N SER A 211 -6.31 2.97 0.13
CA SER A 211 -7.66 2.40 0.22
C SER A 211 -7.74 1.20 1.16
N GLY A 212 -6.64 0.46 1.34
CA GLY A 212 -6.55 -0.79 2.10
C GLY A 212 -6.22 -0.59 3.58
N ARG A 213 -6.31 -1.68 4.36
CA ARG A 213 -5.94 -1.68 5.79
C ARG A 213 -4.47 -1.34 5.97
N ILE A 214 -4.15 -0.59 7.04
CA ILE A 214 -2.76 -0.30 7.43
C ILE A 214 -2.24 -1.48 8.25
N SER A 215 -1.25 -2.20 7.73
CA SER A 215 -0.52 -3.26 8.42
C SER A 215 0.84 -2.76 8.93
N SER A 216 1.46 -3.51 9.84
CA SER A 216 2.82 -3.22 10.33
C SER A 216 3.85 -3.16 9.19
N GLU A 217 3.74 -4.05 8.20
CA GLU A 217 4.60 -4.05 7.02
C GLU A 217 4.46 -2.77 6.18
N MET A 218 3.22 -2.29 5.96
CA MET A 218 3.00 -1.02 5.26
C MET A 218 3.67 0.14 5.99
N LEU A 219 3.69 0.13 7.33
CA LEU A 219 4.34 1.18 8.11
C LEU A 219 5.87 1.10 8.03
N PHE A 220 6.46 -0.11 7.99
CA PHE A 220 7.89 -0.24 7.71
C PHE A 220 8.25 0.31 6.33
N LYS A 221 7.47 -0.05 5.30
CA LYS A 221 7.66 0.50 3.95
C LYS A 221 7.56 2.02 3.97
N ALA A 222 6.54 2.58 4.64
CA ALA A 222 6.41 4.03 4.79
C ALA A 222 7.58 4.66 5.54
N ALA A 223 8.13 4.01 6.56
CA ALA A 223 9.31 4.47 7.30
C ALA A 223 10.56 4.51 6.40
N ILE A 224 10.82 3.46 5.63
CA ILE A 224 11.93 3.40 4.66
C ILE A 224 11.78 4.51 3.61
N MET A 225 10.55 4.77 3.15
CA MET A 225 10.22 5.91 2.27
C MET A 225 10.42 7.27 2.94
N GLY A 226 10.59 7.33 4.28
CA GLY A 226 10.65 8.57 5.05
C GLY A 226 9.31 9.30 5.14
N VAL A 227 8.19 8.59 5.08
CA VAL A 227 6.82 9.12 5.09
C VAL A 227 6.28 9.19 6.52
N PRO A 228 6.11 10.39 7.11
CA PRO A 228 5.70 10.56 8.50
C PRO A 228 4.19 10.43 8.74
N ILE A 229 3.36 10.49 7.70
CA ILE A 229 1.90 10.44 7.82
C ILE A 229 1.33 9.39 6.86
N VAL A 230 0.61 8.40 7.42
CA VAL A 230 -0.09 7.37 6.65
C VAL A 230 -1.58 7.41 6.95
N GLY A 231 -2.37 7.64 5.92
CA GLY A 231 -3.83 7.66 5.97
C GLY A 231 -4.48 6.46 5.30
N SER A 232 -5.63 6.03 5.81
CA SER A 232 -6.43 5.01 5.14
C SER A 232 -7.93 5.21 5.34
N ARG A 233 -8.71 4.81 4.32
CA ARG A 233 -10.16 4.70 4.43
C ARG A 233 -10.59 3.66 5.47
N THR A 234 -9.74 2.67 5.75
CA THR A 234 -10.02 1.53 6.65
C THR A 234 -9.25 1.65 7.97
N SER A 235 -9.21 0.57 8.75
CA SER A 235 -8.55 0.54 10.04
C SER A 235 -7.08 0.15 9.96
N PRO A 236 -6.25 0.59 10.92
CA PRO A 236 -4.98 -0.05 11.23
C PRO A 236 -5.19 -1.36 12.00
N THR A 237 -4.17 -2.22 11.99
CA THR A 237 -4.09 -3.37 12.91
C THR A 237 -3.43 -2.95 14.24
N GLN A 238 -3.64 -3.73 15.31
CA GLN A 238 -3.01 -3.46 16.61
C GLN A 238 -1.47 -3.42 16.50
N LEU A 239 -0.88 -4.41 15.83
CA LEU A 239 0.57 -4.44 15.63
C LEU A 239 1.07 -3.23 14.83
N ALA A 240 0.28 -2.77 13.85
CA ALA A 240 0.61 -1.56 13.10
C ALA A 240 0.70 -0.34 14.01
N LEU A 241 -0.20 -0.18 14.97
CA LEU A 241 -0.16 0.96 15.90
C LEU A 241 1.10 0.91 16.80
N ALA A 242 1.44 -0.26 17.34
CA ALA A 242 2.65 -0.42 18.15
C ALA A 242 3.94 -0.12 17.34
N VAL A 243 3.98 -0.54 16.07
CA VAL A 243 5.06 -0.23 15.14
C VAL A 243 5.09 1.27 14.81
N ALA A 244 3.94 1.89 14.56
CA ALA A 244 3.84 3.31 14.24
C ALA A 244 4.36 4.22 15.36
N GLU A 245 4.07 3.89 16.62
CA GLU A 245 4.57 4.62 17.79
C GLU A 245 6.10 4.57 17.87
N ARG A 246 6.71 3.41 17.68
CA ARG A 246 8.16 3.25 17.65
C ARG A 246 8.81 3.97 16.48
N LEU A 247 8.20 3.90 15.29
CA LEU A 247 8.67 4.58 14.08
C LEU A 247 8.37 6.08 14.07
N ASN A 248 7.62 6.61 15.04
CA ASN A 248 7.13 7.98 15.09
C ASN A 248 6.34 8.38 13.83
N ILE A 249 5.44 7.49 13.37
CA ILE A 249 4.56 7.72 12.22
C ILE A 249 3.15 8.06 12.71
N THR A 250 2.54 9.09 12.12
CA THR A 250 1.14 9.44 12.32
C THR A 250 0.24 8.52 11.49
N VAL A 251 -0.65 7.79 12.17
CA VAL A 251 -1.61 6.90 11.53
C VAL A 251 -3.01 7.48 11.59
N CYS A 252 -3.60 7.75 10.42
CA CYS A 252 -4.96 8.22 10.24
C CYS A 252 -5.82 7.11 9.64
N GLY A 253 -6.71 6.50 10.44
CA GLY A 253 -7.65 5.49 9.96
C GLY A 253 -9.08 6.02 9.84
N TYR A 254 -9.94 5.21 9.20
CA TYR A 254 -11.33 5.55 8.93
C TYR A 254 -11.51 6.92 8.28
N LEU A 255 -10.58 7.26 7.38
CA LEU A 255 -10.62 8.51 6.66
C LEU A 255 -11.89 8.58 5.80
N ARG A 256 -12.63 9.70 5.91
CA ARG A 256 -13.88 10.01 5.21
C ARG A 256 -13.80 11.42 4.63
N GLN A 257 -14.87 11.90 4.05
CA GLN A 257 -14.95 13.26 3.46
C GLN A 257 -14.72 14.38 4.47
N SER A 258 -15.07 14.17 5.76
CA SER A 258 -15.00 15.19 6.80
C SER A 258 -14.64 14.64 8.18
N SER A 259 -14.17 13.40 8.28
CA SER A 259 -13.80 12.78 9.55
C SER A 259 -12.66 11.76 9.37
N MET A 260 -11.87 11.58 10.39
CA MET A 260 -10.85 10.53 10.52
C MET A 260 -10.52 10.28 11.99
N ASN A 261 -9.91 9.14 12.27
CA ASN A 261 -9.34 8.83 13.57
C ASN A 261 -7.82 8.92 13.46
N VAL A 262 -7.19 9.72 14.31
CA VAL A 262 -5.74 9.79 14.44
C VAL A 262 -5.33 8.91 15.61
N TYR A 263 -4.58 7.85 15.34
CA TYR A 263 -4.25 6.81 16.31
C TYR A 263 -2.89 7.04 17.00
N THR A 264 -1.91 7.53 16.26
CA THR A 264 -0.54 7.74 16.74
C THR A 264 -0.02 9.10 16.33
N CYS A 265 0.89 9.67 17.13
CA CYS A 265 1.62 10.91 16.84
C CYS A 265 0.73 12.06 16.31
N PRO A 266 -0.34 12.47 17.04
CA PRO A 266 -1.37 13.38 16.53
C PRO A 266 -0.87 14.81 16.29
N ALA A 267 0.29 15.18 16.80
CA ALA A 267 0.84 16.52 16.67
C ALA A 267 1.04 16.98 15.22
N ARG A 268 1.21 16.05 14.27
CA ARG A 268 1.34 16.36 12.84
C ARG A 268 0.01 16.71 12.17
N ILE A 269 -1.10 16.46 12.85
CA ILE A 269 -2.43 16.84 12.38
C ILE A 269 -2.87 18.03 13.22
N SER A 270 -2.75 19.24 12.69
CA SER A 270 -3.10 20.46 13.40
C SER A 270 -4.40 21.04 12.84
N SER A 271 -5.35 21.37 13.71
CA SER A 271 -6.46 22.25 13.38
C SER A 271 -6.30 23.55 14.16
N ASP A 272 -6.61 24.67 13.56
CA ASP A 272 -6.65 25.97 14.24
C ASP A 272 -7.76 26.06 15.32
N ALA A 273 -8.58 25.01 15.43
CA ALA A 273 -9.64 24.88 16.42
C ALA A 273 -9.34 23.77 17.41
N ILE A 274 -8.91 24.12 18.61
CA ILE A 274 -8.87 23.20 19.77
C ILE A 274 -10.32 22.93 20.19
N VAL A 275 -10.88 21.80 19.76
CA VAL A 275 -12.18 21.34 20.26
C VAL A 275 -11.94 20.69 21.63
N ALA A 276 -12.48 21.31 22.67
CA ALA A 276 -12.50 20.81 24.04
C ALA A 276 -13.05 19.37 24.08
N ASN A 277 -12.35 18.56 24.86
CA ASN A 277 -12.50 17.17 25.17
C ASN A 277 -13.96 16.68 25.27
N ARG A 278 -14.49 16.00 24.24
CA ARG A 278 -15.65 15.15 24.39
C ARG A 278 -15.17 13.76 24.79
N GLN A 279 -15.33 13.40 26.03
CA GLN A 279 -15.25 12.00 26.48
C GLN A 279 -16.30 11.22 25.68
N SER A 280 -15.87 10.46 24.69
CA SER A 280 -16.72 9.49 24.02
C SER A 280 -16.90 8.33 24.99
N THR A 281 -18.04 8.26 25.64
CA THR A 281 -18.55 7.02 26.24
C THR A 281 -18.72 6.03 25.08
N VAL A 282 -17.80 5.08 24.99
CA VAL A 282 -17.99 3.90 24.17
C VAL A 282 -19.11 3.10 24.85
N ASN A 283 -20.33 3.28 24.36
CA ASN A 283 -21.41 2.35 24.69
C ASN A 283 -21.07 1.01 24.00
N HIS A 284 -20.50 0.09 24.76
CA HIS A 284 -20.62 -1.32 24.47
C HIS A 284 -22.09 -1.68 24.57
N PRO A 285 -22.72 -2.32 23.60
CA PRO A 285 -24.00 -2.95 23.81
C PRO A 285 -23.77 -4.11 24.78
N ALA A 286 -24.18 -3.90 26.03
CA ALA A 286 -24.24 -4.93 27.02
C ALA A 286 -25.45 -5.83 26.71
N GLU A 287 -25.22 -7.13 26.90
CA GLU A 287 -26.16 -8.17 27.30
C GLU A 287 -27.16 -8.66 26.24
N VAL A 288 -26.77 -9.78 25.66
CA VAL A 288 -27.71 -10.79 25.15
C VAL A 288 -28.39 -11.43 26.33
N GLY A 289 -29.67 -11.14 26.45
CA GLY A 289 -30.53 -11.62 27.50
C GLY A 289 -30.60 -13.15 27.62
N SER A 290 -30.74 -13.59 28.84
CA SER A 290 -30.95 -14.95 29.35
C SER A 290 -31.92 -15.78 28.49
N ARG A 291 -31.47 -16.96 28.09
CA ARG A 291 -32.31 -18.04 27.57
C ARG A 291 -33.25 -18.52 28.65
N LYS A 292 -34.53 -18.32 28.44
CA LYS A 292 -35.59 -19.04 29.19
C LYS A 292 -35.55 -20.51 28.75
N SER A 293 -35.34 -21.40 29.72
CA SER A 293 -35.54 -22.83 29.58
C SER A 293 -37.00 -23.13 29.24
N VAL A 294 -37.21 -23.76 28.07
CA VAL A 294 -38.52 -24.38 27.78
C VAL A 294 -38.50 -25.80 28.31
N ASP A 295 -39.34 -26.01 29.30
CA ASP A 295 -39.62 -27.30 29.92
C ASP A 295 -40.45 -28.15 28.94
N VAL A 296 -39.89 -29.26 28.47
CA VAL A 296 -40.62 -30.25 27.68
C VAL A 296 -41.19 -31.30 28.62
N ARG A 297 -42.49 -31.18 28.93
CA ARG A 297 -43.27 -32.28 29.41
C ARG A 297 -44.51 -32.45 28.51
N ARG A 298 -44.54 -33.61 27.92
CA ARG A 298 -45.54 -34.49 27.31
C ARG A 298 -45.55 -34.51 25.80
#